data_76706771eb3bdf276b45fe5659569344
#
_entry.id   76706771eb3bdf276b45fe5659569344
#
_cell.length_a   1.000
_cell.length_b   1.000
_cell.length_c   1.000
_cell.angle_alpha   90.00
_cell.angle_beta   90.00
_cell.angle_gamma   90.00
#
_symmetry.space_group_name_H-M   'P 1'
#
loop_
_entity.id
_entity.type
_entity.pdbx_description
1 polymer ?
#
loop_
_entity_poly.entity_id
_entity_poly.type
_entity_poly.pdbx_seq_one_letter_code
_entity_poly.pdbx_strand_id
1 'polypeptide(L)'
;MRALALDIGDKTIGIAASDLLGITAQGIETIRRTSDKNDLKRLGELVAQFEATTFVIGLPKNMDGTEGERCELVKKFAAKICAAFPEVNQIFWDERLSTVAAAKNLIAADVSRKKRKKVIDKMAAVYILQGYLDSISN
;
A
#
# COMPACT_ATOMS: atom_id res chain seq x y z
N MET A 1 3.64 3.17 -17.63
CA MET A 1 3.45 3.74 -16.28
C MET A 1 3.33 2.62 -15.27
N ARG A 2 4.13 2.64 -14.24
CA ARG A 2 4.04 1.65 -13.16
C ARG A 2 3.64 2.31 -11.86
N ALA A 3 2.84 1.62 -11.08
CA ALA A 3 2.38 2.08 -9.78
C ALA A 3 2.88 1.16 -8.68
N LEU A 4 3.20 1.74 -7.54
CA LEU A 4 3.47 1.01 -6.30
C LEU A 4 2.35 1.31 -5.33
N ALA A 5 1.75 0.27 -4.78
CA ALA A 5 0.77 0.42 -3.71
C ALA A 5 1.43 0.24 -2.36
N LEU A 6 0.98 1.02 -1.41
CA LEU A 6 1.49 0.99 -0.05
C LEU A 6 0.34 0.76 0.94
N ASP A 7 0.49 -0.26 1.77
CA ASP A 7 -0.36 -0.47 2.93
C ASP A 7 0.47 -0.10 4.15
N ILE A 8 0.30 1.13 4.63
CA ILE A 8 1.12 1.70 5.69
C ILE A 8 0.55 1.36 7.05
N GLY A 9 1.29 0.58 7.81
CA GLY A 9 0.96 0.23 9.19
C GLY A 9 1.96 0.82 10.19
N ASP A 10 1.73 0.52 11.47
CA ASP A 10 2.61 0.97 12.54
C ASP A 10 3.99 0.33 12.46
N LYS A 11 4.04 -0.94 12.13
CA LYS A 11 5.28 -1.74 12.18
C LYS A 11 5.75 -2.19 10.81
N THR A 12 4.88 -2.18 9.82
CA THR A 12 5.18 -2.69 8.48
C THR A 12 4.55 -1.83 7.40
N ILE A 13 5.14 -1.91 6.20
CA ILE A 13 4.54 -1.33 4.99
C ILE A 13 4.49 -2.45 3.97
N GLY A 14 3.27 -2.86 3.59
CA GLY A 14 3.08 -3.81 2.50
C GLY A 14 3.23 -3.11 1.16
N ILE A 15 3.94 -3.75 0.23
CA ILE A 15 4.25 -3.17 -1.08
C ILE A 15 3.75 -4.10 -2.18
N ALA A 16 3.06 -3.52 -3.15
CA ALA A 16 2.69 -4.19 -4.39
C ALA A 16 3.09 -3.31 -5.57
N ALA A 17 3.39 -3.93 -6.70
CA ALA A 17 3.73 -3.22 -7.94
C ALA A 17 2.81 -3.67 -9.06
N SER A 18 2.45 -2.75 -9.95
CA SER A 18 1.75 -3.12 -11.17
C SER A 18 2.71 -3.75 -12.18
N ASP A 19 2.17 -4.58 -13.07
CA ASP A 19 2.94 -5.07 -14.20
C ASP A 19 3.20 -3.93 -15.21
N LEU A 20 3.98 -4.21 -16.23
CA LEU A 20 4.31 -3.21 -17.24
C LEU A 20 3.09 -2.71 -18.02
N LEU A 21 2.06 -3.53 -18.12
CA LEU A 21 0.84 -3.18 -18.84
C LEU A 21 -0.18 -2.45 -17.96
N GLY A 22 0.05 -2.41 -16.64
CA GLY A 22 -0.87 -1.78 -15.71
C GLY A 22 -2.18 -2.54 -15.51
N ILE A 23 -2.17 -3.86 -15.68
CA ILE A 23 -3.36 -4.71 -15.60
C ILE A 23 -3.46 -5.43 -14.27
N THR A 24 -2.33 -5.98 -13.78
CA THR A 24 -2.30 -6.81 -12.58
C THR A 24 -1.39 -6.24 -11.50
N ALA A 25 -1.76 -6.48 -10.26
CA ALA A 25 -0.98 -6.13 -9.08
C ALA A 25 -0.23 -7.36 -8.56
N GLN A 26 1.05 -7.18 -8.26
CA GLN A 26 1.89 -8.24 -7.71
C GLN A 26 2.46 -7.81 -6.38
N GLY A 27 2.38 -8.67 -5.37
CA GLY A 27 3.01 -8.42 -4.09
C GLY A 27 4.53 -8.47 -4.20
N ILE A 28 5.20 -7.46 -3.70
CA ILE A 28 6.65 -7.34 -3.82
C ILE A 28 7.33 -7.68 -2.51
N GLU A 29 7.01 -6.97 -1.44
CA GLU A 29 7.61 -7.21 -0.14
C GLU A 29 6.82 -6.54 0.97
N THR A 30 7.16 -6.89 2.20
CA THR A 30 6.70 -6.19 3.38
C THR A 30 7.92 -5.55 4.04
N ILE A 31 7.95 -4.23 4.07
CA ILE A 31 9.01 -3.49 4.74
C ILE A 31 8.75 -3.52 6.24
N ARG A 32 9.73 -3.97 7.02
CA ARG A 32 9.68 -3.84 8.46
C ARG A 32 10.17 -2.44 8.83
N ARG A 33 9.30 -1.65 9.43
CA ARG A 33 9.60 -0.26 9.72
C ARG A 33 10.63 -0.14 10.83
N THR A 34 11.61 0.74 10.63
CA THR A 34 12.63 1.05 11.64
C THR A 34 12.63 2.55 11.93
N SER A 35 12.79 3.37 10.91
CA SER A 35 12.72 4.82 11.01
C SER A 35 12.16 5.36 9.70
N ASP A 36 11.60 6.56 9.74
CA ASP A 36 11.08 7.20 8.51
C ASP A 36 12.19 7.33 7.47
N LYS A 37 13.39 7.67 7.91
CA LYS A 37 14.55 7.80 7.01
C LYS A 37 14.87 6.49 6.28
N ASN A 38 14.93 5.39 7.02
CA ASN A 38 15.21 4.08 6.44
C ASN A 38 14.07 3.60 5.56
N ASP A 39 12.83 3.84 5.99
CA ASP A 39 11.64 3.46 5.24
C ASP A 39 11.61 4.20 3.89
N LEU A 40 11.88 5.51 3.91
CA LEU A 40 11.93 6.32 2.69
C LEU A 40 13.09 5.90 1.77
N LYS A 41 14.21 5.50 2.34
CA LYS A 41 15.35 4.99 1.57
C LYS A 41 14.94 3.73 0.80
N ARG A 42 14.28 2.80 1.48
CA ARG A 42 13.82 1.56 0.82
C ARG A 42 12.78 1.85 -0.24
N LEU A 43 11.85 2.75 0.01
CA LEU A 43 10.87 3.17 -1.00
C LEU A 43 11.56 3.77 -2.23
N GLY A 44 12.61 4.56 -2.04
CA GLY A 44 13.39 5.12 -3.15
C GLY A 44 14.03 4.03 -4.01
N GLU A 45 14.56 2.98 -3.38
CA GLU A 45 15.13 1.84 -4.10
C GLU A 45 14.05 1.14 -4.95
N LEU A 46 12.85 0.98 -4.40
CA LEU A 46 11.73 0.36 -5.11
C LEU A 46 11.22 1.24 -6.25
N VAL A 47 11.15 2.55 -6.04
CA VAL A 47 10.78 3.48 -7.11
C VAL A 47 11.74 3.36 -8.29
N ALA A 48 13.03 3.28 -8.01
CA ALA A 48 14.05 3.12 -9.04
C ALA A 48 13.95 1.75 -9.72
N GLN A 49 13.80 0.69 -8.93
CA GLN A 49 13.73 -0.67 -9.45
C GLN A 49 12.55 -0.89 -10.39
N PHE A 50 11.39 -0.36 -10.05
CA PHE A 50 10.17 -0.53 -10.83
C PHE A 50 9.87 0.65 -11.75
N GLU A 51 10.71 1.68 -11.73
CA GLU A 51 10.47 2.90 -12.49
C GLU A 51 9.07 3.46 -12.21
N ALA A 52 8.70 3.50 -10.93
CA ALA A 52 7.36 3.88 -10.52
C ALA A 52 7.12 5.36 -10.71
N THR A 53 5.93 5.70 -11.23
CA THR A 53 5.51 7.08 -11.45
C THR A 53 4.35 7.48 -10.54
N THR A 54 3.75 6.50 -9.84
CA THR A 54 2.59 6.73 -8.98
C THR A 54 2.68 5.87 -7.73
N PHE A 55 2.39 6.48 -6.59
CA PHE A 55 2.11 5.76 -5.35
C PHE A 55 0.61 5.70 -5.15
N VAL A 56 0.08 4.52 -4.88
CA VAL A 56 -1.31 4.31 -4.48
C VAL A 56 -1.29 3.93 -3.01
N ILE A 57 -1.76 4.81 -2.16
CA ILE A 57 -1.69 4.64 -0.71
C ILE A 57 -3.07 4.30 -0.17
N GLY A 58 -3.19 3.16 0.47
CA GLY A 58 -4.44 2.72 1.07
C GLY A 58 -4.81 3.61 2.26
N LEU A 59 -6.05 4.07 2.28
CA LEU A 59 -6.56 4.91 3.35
C LEU A 59 -7.61 4.12 4.14
N PRO A 60 -7.31 3.71 5.39
CA PRO A 60 -8.18 2.84 6.17
C PRO A 60 -9.29 3.64 6.89
N LYS A 61 -10.25 4.14 6.14
CA LYS A 61 -11.40 4.85 6.69
C LYS A 61 -12.31 3.94 7.50
N ASN A 62 -13.00 4.51 8.46
CA ASN A 62 -14.05 3.81 9.18
C ASN A 62 -15.22 3.49 8.24
N MET A 63 -16.05 2.53 8.63
CA MET A 63 -17.17 2.09 7.78
C MET A 63 -18.15 3.22 7.45
N ASP A 64 -18.29 4.21 8.33
CA ASP A 64 -19.15 5.37 8.11
C ASP A 64 -18.50 6.48 7.26
N GLY A 65 -17.28 6.25 6.80
CA GLY A 65 -16.53 7.20 5.97
C GLY A 65 -15.69 8.20 6.75
N THR A 66 -15.74 8.18 8.08
CA THR A 66 -14.91 9.06 8.89
C THR A 66 -13.44 8.58 8.89
N GLU A 67 -12.54 9.51 9.11
CA GLU A 67 -11.10 9.23 9.19
C GLU A 67 -10.68 9.25 10.65
N GLY A 68 -10.19 8.10 11.11
CA GLY A 68 -9.67 7.97 12.48
C GLY A 68 -8.17 8.15 12.56
N GLU A 69 -7.59 7.72 13.69
CA GLU A 69 -6.16 7.85 13.95
C GLU A 69 -5.29 7.16 12.91
N ARG A 70 -5.74 6.04 12.39
CA ARG A 70 -4.98 5.30 11.37
C ARG A 70 -4.85 6.09 10.07
N CYS A 71 -5.90 6.79 9.69
CA CYS A 71 -5.84 7.68 8.53
C CYS A 71 -4.86 8.83 8.75
N GLU A 72 -4.84 9.39 9.96
CA GLU A 72 -3.90 10.46 10.29
C GLU A 72 -2.46 9.99 10.21
N LEU A 73 -2.16 8.81 10.74
CA LEU A 73 -0.82 8.21 10.67
C LEU A 73 -0.39 8.00 9.23
N VAL A 74 -1.29 7.46 8.40
CA VAL A 74 -1.03 7.24 6.98
C VAL A 74 -0.76 8.55 6.26
N LYS A 75 -1.60 9.55 6.46
CA LYS A 75 -1.45 10.86 5.81
C LYS A 75 -0.16 11.56 6.24
N LYS A 76 0.22 11.41 7.50
CA LYS A 76 1.44 12.00 8.02
C LYS A 76 2.69 11.44 7.33
N PHE A 77 2.74 10.13 7.18
CA PHE A 77 3.85 9.49 6.47
C PHE A 77 3.76 9.77 4.96
N ALA A 78 2.56 9.82 4.41
CA ALA A 78 2.35 10.16 2.99
C ALA A 78 2.88 11.56 2.66
N ALA A 79 2.76 12.51 3.58
CA ALA A 79 3.33 13.84 3.39
C ALA A 79 4.86 13.78 3.29
N LYS A 80 5.50 12.93 4.09
CA LYS A 80 6.95 12.72 4.03
C LYS A 80 7.37 12.04 2.73
N ILE A 81 6.57 11.09 2.26
CA ILE A 81 6.79 10.43 0.96
C ILE A 81 6.70 11.47 -0.17
N CYS A 82 5.70 12.32 -0.13
CA CYS A 82 5.50 13.35 -1.15
C CYS A 82 6.70 14.32 -1.18
N ALA A 83 7.21 14.72 -0.02
CA ALA A 83 8.38 15.58 0.06
C ALA A 83 9.65 14.91 -0.46
N ALA A 84 9.80 13.60 -0.19
CA ALA A 84 10.97 12.85 -0.62
C ALA A 84 10.94 12.51 -2.12
N PHE A 85 9.75 12.32 -2.69
CA PHE A 85 9.57 11.91 -4.09
C PHE A 85 8.59 12.86 -4.80
N PRO A 86 8.98 14.13 -4.99
CA PRO A 86 8.05 15.12 -5.56
C PRO A 86 7.64 14.84 -7.00
N GLU A 87 8.38 13.99 -7.71
CA GLU A 87 8.09 13.65 -9.11
C GLU A 87 7.14 12.47 -9.23
N VAL A 88 6.88 11.75 -8.13
CA VAL A 88 5.98 10.60 -8.13
C VAL A 88 4.60 11.06 -7.69
N ASN A 89 3.59 10.79 -8.51
CA ASN A 89 2.21 11.11 -8.17
C ASN A 89 1.75 10.31 -6.97
N GLN A 90 0.90 10.90 -6.15
CA GLN A 90 0.38 10.23 -4.97
C GLN A 90 -1.14 10.22 -5.00
N ILE A 91 -1.73 9.03 -4.88
CA ILE A 91 -3.16 8.82 -4.88
C ILE A 91 -3.54 8.08 -3.61
N PHE A 92 -4.57 8.57 -2.90
CA PHE A 92 -5.15 7.83 -1.79
C PHE A 92 -6.27 6.96 -2.30
N TRP A 93 -6.25 5.69 -1.91
CA TRP A 93 -7.29 4.72 -2.23
C TRP A 93 -8.09 4.39 -0.97
N ASP A 94 -9.39 4.63 -1.01
CA ASP A 94 -10.28 4.28 0.08
C ASP A 94 -10.41 2.74 0.13
N GLU A 95 -9.87 2.12 1.17
CA GLU A 95 -9.87 0.66 1.32
C GLU A 95 -11.28 0.06 1.38
N ARG A 96 -12.31 0.87 1.68
CA ARG A 96 -13.70 0.40 1.67
C ARG A 96 -14.19 0.07 0.26
N LEU A 97 -13.53 0.61 -0.78
CA LEU A 97 -13.88 0.37 -2.19
C LEU A 97 -13.32 -0.95 -2.72
N SER A 98 -12.63 -1.71 -1.88
CA SER A 98 -12.01 -2.98 -2.26
C SER A 98 -12.35 -4.04 -1.23
N THR A 99 -11.96 -5.28 -1.50
CA THR A 99 -12.16 -6.41 -0.58
C THR A 99 -11.04 -6.56 0.45
N VAL A 100 -10.25 -5.51 0.68
CA VAL A 100 -9.07 -5.55 1.56
C VAL A 100 -9.43 -6.05 2.96
N ALA A 101 -10.48 -5.49 3.58
CA ALA A 101 -10.87 -5.89 4.93
C ALA A 101 -11.32 -7.35 4.99
N ALA A 102 -12.13 -7.79 4.02
CA ALA A 102 -12.59 -9.17 3.93
C ALA A 102 -11.42 -10.12 3.69
N ALA A 103 -10.49 -9.76 2.82
CA ALA A 103 -9.30 -10.56 2.55
C ALA A 103 -8.41 -10.70 3.78
N LYS A 104 -8.22 -9.62 4.54
CA LYS A 104 -7.47 -9.65 5.80
C LYS A 104 -8.08 -10.65 6.78
N ASN A 105 -9.40 -10.65 6.92
CA ASN A 105 -10.10 -11.56 7.81
C ASN A 105 -9.98 -13.03 7.38
N LEU A 106 -10.13 -13.32 6.09
CA LEU A 106 -10.02 -14.68 5.56
C LEU A 106 -8.61 -15.25 5.72
N ILE A 107 -7.61 -14.47 5.40
CA ILE A 107 -6.20 -14.88 5.54
C ILE A 107 -5.86 -15.10 7.01
N ALA A 108 -6.36 -14.25 7.89
CA ALA A 108 -6.11 -14.35 9.33
C ALA A 108 -6.64 -15.65 9.93
N ALA A 109 -7.64 -16.30 9.34
CA ALA A 109 -8.20 -17.56 9.86
C ALA A 109 -7.30 -18.76 9.58
N ASP A 110 -6.47 -18.74 8.54
CA ASP A 110 -5.77 -19.92 8.02
C ASP A 110 -4.26 -19.93 8.22
N VAL A 111 -3.66 -18.87 8.73
CA VAL A 111 -2.20 -18.71 8.76
C VAL A 111 -1.70 -18.51 10.19
N SER A 112 -0.50 -19.04 10.50
CA SER A 112 0.10 -18.83 11.82
C SER A 112 0.31 -17.35 12.10
N ARG A 113 0.26 -16.97 13.38
CA ARG A 113 0.25 -15.56 13.81
C ARG A 113 1.38 -14.72 13.23
N LYS A 114 2.59 -15.26 13.14
CA LYS A 114 3.76 -14.54 12.62
C LYS A 114 3.75 -14.42 11.11
N LYS A 115 3.39 -15.51 10.41
CA LYS A 115 3.27 -15.53 8.95
C LYS A 115 2.05 -14.73 8.49
N ARG A 116 0.98 -14.79 9.27
CA ARG A 116 -0.29 -14.09 9.01
C ARG A 116 -0.07 -12.60 8.81
N LYS A 117 0.70 -11.94 9.68
CA LYS A 117 0.93 -10.51 9.58
C LYS A 117 1.62 -10.12 8.29
N LYS A 118 2.68 -10.83 7.90
CA LYS A 118 3.42 -10.56 6.65
C LYS A 118 2.55 -10.78 5.41
N VAL A 119 1.77 -11.86 5.41
CA VAL A 119 0.89 -12.20 4.28
C VAL A 119 -0.24 -11.18 4.17
N ILE A 120 -0.84 -10.77 5.29
CA ILE A 120 -1.92 -9.79 5.31
C ILE A 120 -1.44 -8.46 4.73
N ASP A 121 -0.30 -7.94 5.19
CA ASP A 121 0.21 -6.64 4.75
C ASP A 121 0.52 -6.65 3.25
N LYS A 122 1.16 -7.71 2.78
CA LYS A 122 1.50 -7.85 1.36
C LYS A 122 0.23 -7.99 0.50
N MET A 123 -0.71 -8.80 0.95
CA MET A 123 -1.97 -9.01 0.21
C MET A 123 -2.85 -7.77 0.25
N ALA A 124 -2.84 -7.01 1.34
CA ALA A 124 -3.57 -5.76 1.41
C ALA A 124 -3.09 -4.79 0.33
N ALA A 125 -1.79 -4.67 0.14
CA ALA A 125 -1.23 -3.82 -0.91
C ALA A 125 -1.64 -4.29 -2.31
N VAL A 126 -1.68 -5.60 -2.54
CA VAL A 126 -2.15 -6.17 -3.81
C VAL A 126 -3.61 -5.77 -4.07
N TYR A 127 -4.49 -5.91 -3.09
CA TYR A 127 -5.91 -5.56 -3.24
C TYR A 127 -6.12 -4.07 -3.44
N ILE A 128 -5.35 -3.23 -2.74
CA ILE A 128 -5.37 -1.78 -2.93
C ILE A 128 -5.01 -1.44 -4.37
N LEU A 129 -3.91 -2.00 -4.86
CA LEU A 129 -3.44 -1.70 -6.21
C LEU A 129 -4.39 -2.24 -7.27
N GLN A 130 -4.86 -3.48 -7.12
CA GLN A 130 -5.76 -4.08 -8.09
C GLN A 130 -7.07 -3.29 -8.16
N GLY A 131 -7.61 -2.86 -7.02
CA GLY A 131 -8.79 -2.01 -7.00
C GLY A 131 -8.59 -0.72 -7.79
N TYR A 132 -7.45 -0.07 -7.60
CA TYR A 132 -7.10 1.14 -8.33
C TYR A 132 -6.96 0.87 -9.84
N LEU A 133 -6.21 -0.18 -10.21
CA LEU A 133 -6.01 -0.52 -11.62
C LEU A 133 -7.33 -0.83 -12.33
N ASP A 134 -8.21 -1.56 -11.67
CA ASP A 134 -9.53 -1.87 -12.21
C ASP A 134 -10.38 -0.62 -12.38
N SER A 135 -10.24 0.35 -11.48
CA SER A 135 -11.01 1.61 -11.55
C SER A 135 -10.60 2.50 -12.70
N ILE A 136 -9.37 2.41 -13.16
CA ILE A 136 -8.87 3.24 -14.30
C ILE A 136 -8.87 2.49 -15.63
N SER A 137 -9.13 1.18 -15.61
CA SER A 137 -9.26 0.40 -16.85
C SER A 137 -10.71 0.45 -17.35
N ASN A 138 -10.86 0.47 -18.63
CA ASN A 138 -12.21 0.46 -19.24
C ASN A 138 -12.54 -0.91 -19.80
#